data_eb6e0657c9eff6ccb4e0dc7ffd5da829
#
_entry.id   eb6e0657c9eff6ccb4e0dc7ffd5da829
#
_cell.length_a   1.000
_cell.length_b   1.000
_cell.length_c   1.000
_cell.angle_alpha   90.00
_cell.angle_beta   90.00
_cell.angle_gamma   90.00
#
_symmetry.space_group_name_H-M   'P 1'
#
loop_
_entity.id
_entity.type
_entity.pdbx_description
1 polymer ?
#
loop_
_entity_poly.entity_id
_entity_poly.type
_entity_poly.pdbx_seq_one_letter_code
_entity_poly.pdbx_strand_id
1 'polypeptide(L)'
;ELIGVTVGGKGVAAPLASKAALGRGLDRVVIVEDVSLADAGRSELAAVLAEVIRHIGDVDLVVTGDSSVDVAAKMVPTVLAGELGWPAVAEVTSITGQAGALRVERAIPRGVQLLEISGPAVLAASADAAAPRVPGMKDLLAAGKKPVELLELAALKVPPRNAVMTVTGRAVPQRKPRKGQLIDTADPAKAAAELVSALRQAGAL
;
A
#
# COMPACT_ATOMS: atom_id res chain seq x y z
N GLU A 1 0.32 6.70 19.65
CA GLU A 1 1.62 6.54 19.00
C GLU A 1 1.43 6.13 17.55
N LEU A 2 2.22 6.70 16.62
CA LEU A 2 2.18 6.37 15.20
C LEU A 2 3.48 5.63 14.79
N ILE A 3 3.35 4.34 14.51
CA ILE A 3 4.49 3.45 14.26
C ILE A 3 4.54 3.08 12.78
N GLY A 4 5.68 3.33 12.13
CA GLY A 4 5.93 2.81 10.79
C GLY A 4 6.45 1.38 10.86
N VAL A 5 5.92 0.49 10.02
CA VAL A 5 6.40 -0.89 9.91
C VAL A 5 6.79 -1.18 8.45
N THR A 6 7.95 -1.77 8.25
CA THR A 6 8.37 -2.26 6.94
C THR A 6 9.07 -3.61 7.06
N VAL A 7 8.78 -4.50 6.11
CA VAL A 7 9.43 -5.81 5.99
C VAL A 7 9.85 -6.05 4.55
N GLY A 8 10.97 -6.68 4.33
CA GLY A 8 11.41 -7.00 2.98
C GLY A 8 12.86 -7.44 2.87
N GLY A 9 13.30 -7.60 1.63
CA GLY A 9 14.69 -7.93 1.30
C GLY A 9 15.65 -6.75 1.52
N LYS A 10 16.90 -6.95 1.11
CA LYS A 10 17.98 -5.96 1.27
C LYS A 10 17.58 -4.57 0.74
N GLY A 11 17.81 -3.55 1.56
CA GLY A 11 17.61 -2.14 1.23
C GLY A 11 16.35 -1.52 1.85
N VAL A 12 15.45 -2.31 2.48
CA VAL A 12 14.27 -1.72 3.16
C VAL A 12 14.66 -0.97 4.43
N ALA A 13 15.81 -1.28 5.03
CA ALA A 13 16.38 -0.56 6.17
C ALA A 13 17.23 0.66 5.78
N ALA A 14 17.20 1.09 4.51
CA ALA A 14 17.99 2.23 4.05
C ALA A 14 17.68 3.48 4.89
N PRO A 15 18.69 4.15 5.49
CA PRO A 15 18.48 5.28 6.41
C PRO A 15 17.69 6.44 5.78
N LEU A 16 17.82 6.65 4.49
CA LEU A 16 17.09 7.69 3.78
C LEU A 16 15.57 7.41 3.74
N ALA A 17 15.18 6.14 3.55
CA ALA A 17 13.78 5.74 3.53
C ALA A 17 13.13 5.89 4.92
N SER A 18 13.79 5.40 5.96
CA SER A 18 13.34 5.54 7.35
C SER A 18 13.20 7.00 7.76
N LYS A 19 14.20 7.83 7.44
CA LYS A 19 14.18 9.26 7.73
C LYS A 19 13.06 10.00 6.98
N ALA A 20 12.81 9.64 5.72
CA ALA A 20 11.71 10.21 4.95
C ALA A 20 10.33 9.86 5.53
N ALA A 21 10.16 8.62 6.01
CA ALA A 21 8.94 8.18 6.68
C ALA A 21 8.74 8.89 8.04
N LEU A 22 9.77 8.91 8.89
CA LEU A 22 9.76 9.57 10.20
C LEU A 22 9.50 11.08 10.09
N GLY A 23 10.01 11.73 9.04
CA GLY A 23 9.76 13.14 8.74
C GLY A 23 8.30 13.45 8.44
N ARG A 24 7.53 12.47 7.98
CA ARG A 24 6.09 12.62 7.71
C ARG A 24 5.19 12.53 8.95
N GLY A 25 5.78 12.29 10.12
CA GLY A 25 5.03 12.35 11.37
C GLY A 25 5.02 11.07 12.19
N LEU A 26 5.66 9.99 11.73
CA LEU A 26 5.80 8.77 12.52
C LEU A 26 6.62 9.06 13.79
N ASP A 27 6.28 8.39 14.89
CA ASP A 27 7.00 8.50 16.17
C ASP A 27 8.23 7.59 16.17
N ARG A 28 8.12 6.38 15.64
CA ARG A 28 9.22 5.41 15.44
C ARG A 28 8.97 4.52 14.25
N VAL A 29 9.98 3.75 13.85
CA VAL A 29 9.89 2.75 12.78
C VAL A 29 10.41 1.41 13.28
N VAL A 30 9.72 0.34 12.91
CA VAL A 30 10.14 -1.06 13.12
C VAL A 30 10.40 -1.69 11.75
N ILE A 31 11.58 -2.26 11.56
CA ILE A 31 12.04 -2.77 10.27
C ILE A 31 12.49 -4.23 10.42
N VAL A 32 12.01 -5.08 9.52
CA VAL A 32 12.56 -6.43 9.32
C VAL A 32 13.19 -6.47 7.93
N GLU A 33 14.52 -6.54 7.90
CA GLU A 33 15.28 -6.74 6.67
C GLU A 33 15.92 -8.12 6.68
N ASP A 34 15.54 -8.98 5.74
CA ASP A 34 16.14 -10.29 5.56
C ASP A 34 16.22 -10.67 4.08
N VAL A 35 17.34 -11.24 3.64
CA VAL A 35 17.56 -11.61 2.23
C VAL A 35 16.53 -12.63 1.73
N SER A 36 16.03 -13.51 2.60
CA SER A 36 14.99 -14.48 2.25
C SER A 36 13.66 -13.85 1.85
N LEU A 37 13.42 -12.60 2.27
CA LEU A 37 12.20 -11.85 1.96
C LEU A 37 12.24 -11.13 0.61
N ALA A 38 13.37 -11.18 -0.12
CA ALA A 38 13.52 -10.47 -1.40
C ALA A 38 12.50 -10.92 -2.46
N ASP A 39 12.23 -12.22 -2.51
CA ASP A 39 11.26 -12.84 -3.43
C ASP A 39 10.06 -13.44 -2.70
N ALA A 40 9.86 -13.07 -1.44
CA ALA A 40 8.77 -13.56 -0.62
C ALA A 40 7.40 -13.24 -1.24
N GLY A 41 6.50 -14.21 -1.17
CA GLY A 41 5.12 -14.05 -1.61
C GLY A 41 4.33 -13.10 -0.69
N ARG A 42 3.23 -12.58 -1.20
CA ARG A 42 2.38 -11.61 -0.45
C ARG A 42 1.84 -12.18 0.85
N SER A 43 1.48 -13.46 0.85
CA SER A 43 1.02 -14.15 2.07
C SER A 43 2.14 -14.33 3.08
N GLU A 44 3.36 -14.54 2.62
CA GLU A 44 4.54 -14.66 3.48
C GLU A 44 4.87 -13.30 4.12
N LEU A 45 4.90 -12.23 3.32
CA LEU A 45 5.10 -10.87 3.83
C LEU A 45 4.00 -10.48 4.83
N ALA A 46 2.74 -10.84 4.56
CA ALA A 46 1.64 -10.57 5.48
C ALA A 46 1.80 -11.33 6.81
N ALA A 47 2.30 -12.56 6.79
CA ALA A 47 2.58 -13.32 8.01
C ALA A 47 3.71 -12.69 8.83
N VAL A 48 4.79 -12.23 8.17
CA VAL A 48 5.87 -11.51 8.88
C VAL A 48 5.34 -10.21 9.47
N LEU A 49 4.56 -9.44 8.72
CA LEU A 49 3.91 -8.21 9.22
C LEU A 49 3.03 -8.49 10.44
N ALA A 50 2.25 -9.58 10.43
CA ALA A 50 1.40 -9.95 11.55
C ALA A 50 2.23 -10.23 12.82
N GLU A 51 3.37 -10.93 12.69
CA GLU A 51 4.26 -11.17 13.82
C GLU A 51 4.93 -9.88 14.33
N VAL A 52 5.29 -8.95 13.45
CA VAL A 52 5.79 -7.63 13.86
C VAL A 52 4.71 -6.86 14.63
N ILE A 53 3.46 -6.88 14.18
CA ILE A 53 2.35 -6.23 14.87
C ILE A 53 2.10 -6.86 16.25
N ARG A 54 2.17 -8.19 16.35
CA ARG A 54 2.08 -8.89 17.66
C ARG A 54 3.26 -8.56 18.58
N HIS A 55 4.46 -8.40 18.03
CA HIS A 55 5.64 -7.98 18.78
C HIS A 55 5.49 -6.56 19.33
N ILE A 56 4.94 -5.64 18.53
CA ILE A 56 4.66 -4.26 18.97
C ILE A 56 3.66 -4.26 20.14
N GLY A 57 2.63 -5.09 20.08
CA GLY A 57 1.56 -5.14 21.09
C GLY A 57 0.68 -3.90 21.11
N ASP A 58 -0.48 -4.00 21.74
CA ASP A 58 -1.43 -2.88 21.98
C ASP A 58 -1.70 -2.01 20.72
N VAL A 59 -1.84 -2.66 19.57
CA VAL A 59 -2.13 -2.00 18.30
C VAL A 59 -3.64 -1.91 18.09
N ASP A 60 -4.17 -0.69 18.00
CA ASP A 60 -5.61 -0.44 17.79
C ASP A 60 -5.99 -0.46 16.30
N LEU A 61 -5.06 -0.11 15.42
CA LEU A 61 -5.34 0.08 14.00
C LEU A 61 -4.10 -0.16 13.16
N VAL A 62 -4.26 -0.89 12.06
CA VAL A 62 -3.26 -0.99 11.01
C VAL A 62 -3.76 -0.27 9.76
N VAL A 63 -3.00 0.72 9.30
CA VAL A 63 -3.28 1.40 8.03
C VAL A 63 -2.21 1.01 7.01
N THR A 64 -2.63 0.54 5.87
CA THR A 64 -1.76 0.21 4.73
C THR A 64 -2.15 1.02 3.51
N GLY A 65 -1.31 1.05 2.48
CA GLY A 65 -1.76 1.38 1.14
C GLY A 65 -2.65 0.26 0.57
N ASP A 66 -3.53 0.62 -0.33
CA ASP A 66 -4.44 -0.33 -0.98
C ASP A 66 -3.69 -1.29 -1.92
N SER A 67 -2.73 -0.76 -2.69
CA SER A 67 -1.91 -1.56 -3.60
C SER A 67 -0.60 -0.88 -3.94
N SER A 68 0.38 -1.66 -4.40
CA SER A 68 1.59 -1.13 -5.02
C SER A 68 1.33 -0.75 -6.49
N VAL A 69 2.05 0.27 -6.97
CA VAL A 69 1.89 0.78 -8.35
C VAL A 69 2.35 -0.23 -9.41
N ASP A 70 3.36 -1.04 -9.08
CA ASP A 70 3.99 -2.00 -10.00
C ASP A 70 3.20 -3.30 -10.17
N VAL A 71 2.66 -3.86 -9.08
CA VAL A 71 2.00 -5.17 -9.11
C VAL A 71 0.49 -5.07 -8.94
N ALA A 72 -0.01 -4.06 -8.24
CA ALA A 72 -1.43 -3.80 -7.98
C ALA A 72 -2.22 -5.02 -7.45
N ALA A 73 -1.60 -5.84 -6.62
CA ALA A 73 -2.19 -7.12 -6.18
C ALA A 73 -3.31 -6.99 -5.16
N LYS A 74 -3.37 -5.91 -4.40
CA LYS A 74 -4.37 -5.62 -3.34
C LYS A 74 -4.56 -6.73 -2.31
N MET A 75 -3.54 -7.58 -2.09
CA MET A 75 -3.66 -8.79 -1.27
C MET A 75 -3.16 -8.62 0.16
N VAL A 76 -2.05 -7.89 0.34
CA VAL A 76 -1.35 -7.84 1.64
C VAL A 76 -2.26 -7.37 2.78
N PRO A 77 -3.07 -6.31 2.64
CA PRO A 77 -3.94 -5.86 3.73
C PRO A 77 -4.94 -6.91 4.18
N THR A 78 -5.60 -7.57 3.22
CA THR A 78 -6.63 -8.58 3.51
C THR A 78 -6.03 -9.84 4.13
N VAL A 79 -4.89 -10.30 3.62
CA VAL A 79 -4.19 -11.47 4.17
C VAL A 79 -3.67 -11.15 5.57
N LEU A 80 -3.10 -9.96 5.79
CA LEU A 80 -2.65 -9.49 7.10
C LEU A 80 -3.79 -9.47 8.12
N ALA A 81 -4.95 -8.97 7.73
CA ALA A 81 -6.14 -8.99 8.59
C ALA A 81 -6.55 -10.42 8.96
N GLY A 82 -6.52 -11.34 8.00
CA GLY A 82 -6.75 -12.77 8.26
C GLY A 82 -5.74 -13.39 9.22
N GLU A 83 -4.45 -13.06 9.10
CA GLU A 83 -3.40 -13.49 10.02
C GLU A 83 -3.61 -12.97 11.45
N LEU A 84 -4.09 -11.73 11.58
CA LEU A 84 -4.37 -11.10 12.88
C LEU A 84 -5.72 -11.53 13.48
N GLY A 85 -6.62 -12.09 12.67
CA GLY A 85 -8.01 -12.36 13.07
C GLY A 85 -8.85 -11.07 13.18
N TRP A 86 -8.48 -10.02 12.44
CA TRP A 86 -9.12 -8.70 12.48
C TRP A 86 -9.96 -8.45 11.22
N PRO A 87 -10.96 -7.57 11.29
CA PRO A 87 -11.67 -7.12 10.10
C PRO A 87 -10.75 -6.33 9.17
N ALA A 88 -10.99 -6.46 7.85
CA ALA A 88 -10.33 -5.71 6.81
C ALA A 88 -11.30 -4.82 6.06
N VAL A 89 -10.92 -3.57 5.80
CA VAL A 89 -11.64 -2.68 4.88
C VAL A 89 -10.68 -2.17 3.83
N ALA A 90 -10.98 -2.45 2.56
CA ALA A 90 -10.22 -1.98 1.40
C ALA A 90 -10.92 -0.80 0.72
N GLU A 91 -10.21 -0.11 -0.19
CA GLU A 91 -10.69 1.07 -0.93
C GLU A 91 -11.12 2.22 0.01
N VAL A 92 -10.42 2.36 1.14
CA VAL A 92 -10.74 3.38 2.15
C VAL A 92 -10.39 4.76 1.62
N THR A 93 -11.38 5.66 1.62
CA THR A 93 -11.24 7.05 1.14
C THR A 93 -11.26 8.08 2.27
N SER A 94 -11.76 7.70 3.46
CA SER A 94 -11.77 8.59 4.63
C SER A 94 -11.77 7.78 5.92
N ILE A 95 -11.06 8.26 6.93
CA ILE A 95 -11.03 7.70 8.28
C ILE A 95 -11.20 8.84 9.26
N THR A 96 -12.21 8.77 10.11
CA THR A 96 -12.49 9.77 11.16
C THR A 96 -12.83 9.08 12.48
N GLY A 97 -12.73 9.81 13.60
CA GLY A 97 -13.04 9.27 14.93
C GLY A 97 -11.79 9.08 15.79
N GLN A 98 -11.88 8.13 16.70
CA GLN A 98 -10.81 7.78 17.66
C GLN A 98 -10.72 6.26 17.82
N ALA A 99 -9.68 5.76 18.47
CA ALA A 99 -9.52 4.34 18.77
C ALA A 99 -10.78 3.77 19.42
N GLY A 100 -11.27 2.63 18.92
CA GLY A 100 -12.51 1.98 19.37
C GLY A 100 -13.81 2.59 18.84
N ALA A 101 -13.79 3.70 18.10
CA ALA A 101 -14.97 4.34 17.50
C ALA A 101 -14.59 5.05 16.19
N LEU A 102 -14.21 4.28 15.18
CA LEU A 102 -13.84 4.79 13.86
C LEU A 102 -15.04 4.79 12.93
N ARG A 103 -15.15 5.87 12.15
CA ARG A 103 -16.04 5.96 11.00
C ARG A 103 -15.16 5.97 9.73
N VAL A 104 -15.41 5.00 8.86
CA VAL A 104 -14.62 4.74 7.66
C VAL A 104 -15.51 4.83 6.43
N GLU A 105 -15.09 5.62 5.46
CA GLU A 105 -15.69 5.64 4.13
C GLU A 105 -14.85 4.82 3.17
N ARG A 106 -15.50 4.02 2.33
CA ARG A 106 -14.85 3.27 1.27
C ARG A 106 -15.57 3.44 -0.07
N ALA A 107 -14.80 3.46 -1.15
CA ALA A 107 -15.35 3.46 -2.48
C ALA A 107 -15.94 2.09 -2.85
N ILE A 108 -17.11 2.08 -3.46
CA ILE A 108 -17.74 0.92 -4.07
C ILE A 108 -18.20 1.27 -5.50
N PRO A 109 -18.44 0.30 -6.40
CA PRO A 109 -18.76 0.59 -7.81
C PRO A 109 -19.94 1.53 -8.03
N ARG A 110 -20.86 1.64 -7.07
CA ARG A 110 -22.08 2.47 -7.19
C ARG A 110 -22.19 3.55 -6.12
N GLY A 111 -21.09 3.98 -5.52
CA GLY A 111 -21.09 5.04 -4.52
C GLY A 111 -20.07 4.88 -3.42
N VAL A 112 -20.43 5.32 -2.22
CA VAL A 112 -19.60 5.26 -1.01
C VAL A 112 -20.33 4.44 0.05
N GLN A 113 -19.62 3.57 0.71
CA GLN A 113 -20.12 2.84 1.88
C GLN A 113 -19.51 3.45 3.14
N LEU A 114 -20.38 3.74 4.11
CA LEU A 114 -19.99 4.21 5.44
C LEU A 114 -20.01 3.02 6.41
N LEU A 115 -18.93 2.84 7.16
CA LEU A 115 -18.73 1.77 8.12
C LEU A 115 -18.36 2.35 9.48
N GLU A 116 -18.85 1.74 10.55
CA GLU A 116 -18.41 2.01 11.92
C GLU A 116 -17.59 0.81 12.42
N ILE A 117 -16.43 1.10 13.02
CA ILE A 117 -15.47 0.09 13.48
C ILE A 117 -15.18 0.35 14.95
N SER A 118 -15.47 -0.63 15.81
CA SER A 118 -15.36 -0.52 17.26
C SER A 118 -14.23 -1.36 17.88
N GLY A 119 -13.36 -1.94 17.07
CA GLY A 119 -12.23 -2.76 17.55
C GLY A 119 -11.02 -2.62 16.64
N PRO A 120 -9.96 -3.40 16.87
CA PRO A 120 -8.81 -3.39 16.02
C PRO A 120 -9.18 -3.82 14.58
N ALA A 121 -8.58 -3.16 13.59
CA ALA A 121 -8.88 -3.40 12.18
C ALA A 121 -7.65 -3.15 11.29
N VAL A 122 -7.69 -3.70 10.08
CA VAL A 122 -6.74 -3.38 9.00
C VAL A 122 -7.48 -2.58 7.93
N LEU A 123 -7.03 -1.35 7.69
CA LEU A 123 -7.59 -0.43 6.71
C LEU A 123 -6.62 -0.24 5.55
N ALA A 124 -7.05 -0.56 4.34
CA ALA A 124 -6.28 -0.31 3.12
C ALA A 124 -6.75 1.02 2.50
N ALA A 125 -5.95 2.07 2.70
CA ALA A 125 -6.25 3.41 2.25
C ALA A 125 -5.92 3.60 0.76
N SER A 126 -6.84 4.21 0.03
CA SER A 126 -6.59 4.65 -1.35
C SER A 126 -5.58 5.81 -1.38
N ALA A 127 -4.95 6.03 -2.53
CA ALA A 127 -3.99 7.12 -2.69
C ALA A 127 -4.59 8.51 -2.41
N ASP A 128 -5.89 8.65 -2.61
CA ASP A 128 -6.63 9.92 -2.46
C ASP A 128 -7.28 10.09 -1.08
N ALA A 129 -7.07 9.15 -0.15
CA ALA A 129 -7.66 9.21 1.19
C ALA A 129 -7.23 10.43 2.00
N ALA A 130 -6.00 10.92 1.77
CA ALA A 130 -5.50 12.13 2.40
C ALA A 130 -4.41 12.79 1.54
N ALA A 131 -4.33 14.12 1.60
CA ALA A 131 -3.22 14.83 0.98
C ALA A 131 -1.90 14.48 1.70
N PRO A 132 -0.83 14.11 0.99
CA PRO A 132 0.42 13.71 1.60
C PRO A 132 1.09 14.91 2.30
N ARG A 133 1.50 14.71 3.55
CA ARG A 133 2.30 15.71 4.27
C ARG A 133 3.71 15.80 3.65
N VAL A 134 4.08 16.99 3.24
CA VAL A 134 5.46 17.28 2.79
C VAL A 134 6.27 17.73 4.01
N PRO A 135 7.32 16.98 4.44
CA PRO A 135 8.12 17.34 5.59
C PRO A 135 8.98 18.57 5.31
N GLY A 136 8.99 19.53 6.22
CA GLY A 136 9.90 20.65 6.20
C GLY A 136 11.31 20.28 6.70
N MET A 137 12.27 21.22 6.60
CA MET A 137 13.66 20.98 7.05
C MET A 137 13.72 20.61 8.54
N LYS A 138 12.91 21.25 9.39
CA LYS A 138 12.82 20.93 10.82
C LYS A 138 12.33 19.51 11.07
N ASP A 139 11.33 19.06 10.32
CA ASP A 139 10.79 17.68 10.41
C ASP A 139 11.87 16.65 10.04
N LEU A 140 12.64 16.92 8.98
CA LEU A 140 13.72 16.04 8.54
C LEU A 140 14.89 15.99 9.54
N LEU A 141 15.22 17.11 10.20
CA LEU A 141 16.22 17.13 11.25
C LEU A 141 15.76 16.38 12.51
N ALA A 142 14.50 16.59 12.91
CA ALA A 142 13.89 15.86 14.03
C ALA A 142 13.78 14.36 13.76
N ALA A 143 13.47 13.97 12.53
CA ALA A 143 13.38 12.58 12.11
C ALA A 143 14.67 11.77 12.37
N GLY A 144 15.84 12.42 12.25
CA GLY A 144 17.13 11.77 12.51
C GLY A 144 17.37 11.39 13.98
N LYS A 145 16.53 11.84 14.90
CA LYS A 145 16.61 11.55 16.35
C LYS A 145 15.54 10.56 16.82
N LYS A 146 14.59 10.19 15.94
CA LYS A 146 13.51 9.27 16.28
C LYS A 146 13.99 7.82 16.24
N PRO A 147 13.42 6.93 17.09
CA PRO A 147 13.83 5.53 17.16
C PRO A 147 13.59 4.79 15.84
N VAL A 148 14.59 3.98 15.47
CA VAL A 148 14.51 2.99 14.40
C VAL A 148 14.91 1.65 15.02
N GLU A 149 13.98 0.72 15.08
CA GLU A 149 14.16 -0.61 15.60
C GLU A 149 14.40 -1.58 14.43
N LEU A 150 15.51 -2.29 14.45
CA LEU A 150 15.81 -3.38 13.52
C LEU A 150 15.48 -4.70 14.22
N LEU A 151 14.50 -5.42 13.68
CA LEU A 151 14.06 -6.71 14.20
C LEU A 151 14.61 -7.82 13.30
N GLU A 152 15.26 -8.79 13.90
CA GLU A 152 15.71 -9.98 13.17
C GLU A 152 14.52 -10.89 12.85
N LEU A 153 14.42 -11.37 11.62
CA LEU A 153 13.36 -12.29 11.20
C LEU A 153 13.32 -13.55 12.09
N ALA A 154 14.48 -14.05 12.50
CA ALA A 154 14.61 -15.21 13.37
C ALA A 154 14.04 -15.01 14.79
N ALA A 155 13.91 -13.77 15.25
CA ALA A 155 13.29 -13.45 16.54
C ALA A 155 11.76 -13.48 16.49
N LEU A 156 11.17 -13.48 15.29
CA LEU A 156 9.73 -13.54 15.08
C LEU A 156 9.26 -14.99 14.96
N LYS A 157 8.08 -15.28 15.50
CA LYS A 157 7.47 -16.62 15.45
C LYS A 157 6.68 -16.83 14.16
N VAL A 158 7.30 -16.50 13.01
CA VAL A 158 6.64 -16.67 11.72
C VAL A 158 6.42 -18.17 11.47
N PRO A 159 5.17 -18.62 11.25
CA PRO A 159 4.92 -20.03 10.99
C PRO A 159 5.57 -20.44 9.65
N PRO A 160 6.19 -21.63 9.58
CA PRO A 160 6.77 -22.12 8.35
C PRO A 160 5.69 -22.25 7.28
N ARG A 161 5.90 -21.65 6.13
CA ARG A 161 4.99 -21.71 4.99
C ARG A 161 5.69 -22.34 3.79
N ASN A 162 5.05 -23.32 3.20
CA ASN A 162 5.47 -23.81 1.90
C ASN A 162 5.10 -22.76 0.85
N ALA A 163 6.05 -22.37 0.01
CA ALA A 163 5.78 -21.49 -1.10
C ALA A 163 4.72 -22.13 -2.01
N VAL A 164 3.52 -21.54 -2.04
CA VAL A 164 2.42 -22.03 -2.89
C VAL A 164 2.61 -21.58 -4.34
N MET A 165 3.42 -20.53 -4.53
CA MET A 165 3.67 -19.93 -5.85
C MET A 165 5.13 -19.49 -5.95
N THR A 166 5.79 -19.88 -7.03
CA THR A 166 7.16 -19.46 -7.35
C THR A 166 7.13 -18.58 -8.60
N VAL A 167 7.79 -17.42 -8.52
CA VAL A 167 7.98 -16.56 -9.69
C VAL A 167 9.08 -17.15 -10.56
N THR A 168 8.71 -17.70 -11.72
CA THR A 168 9.65 -18.33 -12.66
C THR A 168 10.31 -17.36 -13.62
N GLY A 169 9.80 -16.13 -13.73
CA GLY A 169 10.39 -15.09 -14.57
C GLY A 169 9.61 -13.78 -14.54
N ARG A 170 10.29 -12.72 -14.93
CA ARG A 170 9.70 -11.39 -15.15
C ARG A 170 10.16 -10.88 -16.50
N ALA A 171 9.25 -10.40 -17.34
CA ALA A 171 9.56 -9.84 -18.63
C ALA A 171 8.72 -8.59 -18.89
N VAL A 172 9.28 -7.64 -19.62
CA VAL A 172 8.53 -6.50 -20.10
C VAL A 172 7.58 -6.98 -21.20
N PRO A 173 6.25 -6.73 -21.08
CA PRO A 173 5.32 -7.16 -22.11
C PRO A 173 5.60 -6.44 -23.44
N GLN A 174 5.63 -7.20 -24.52
CA GLN A 174 5.70 -6.63 -25.87
C GLN A 174 4.39 -5.93 -26.17
N ARG A 175 4.40 -4.60 -26.18
CA ARG A 175 3.23 -3.79 -26.54
C ARG A 175 3.20 -3.59 -28.06
N LYS A 176 2.02 -3.76 -28.65
CA LYS A 176 1.80 -3.35 -30.03
C LYS A 176 2.09 -1.84 -30.13
N PRO A 177 2.82 -1.39 -31.17
CA PRO A 177 3.07 0.04 -31.35
C PRO A 177 1.73 0.80 -31.47
N ARG A 178 1.65 1.94 -30.82
CA ARG A 178 0.51 2.83 -30.94
C ARG A 178 0.43 3.36 -32.37
N LYS A 179 -0.76 3.46 -32.97
CA LYS A 179 -0.93 4.03 -34.30
C LYS A 179 -0.52 5.50 -34.37
N GLY A 180 -0.55 6.23 -33.22
CA GLY A 180 -0.10 7.62 -33.11
C GLY A 180 -0.89 8.58 -34.01
N GLN A 181 -2.15 8.27 -34.28
CA GLN A 181 -3.00 9.15 -35.08
C GLN A 181 -3.33 10.42 -34.32
N LEU A 182 -2.90 11.56 -34.86
CA LEU A 182 -3.22 12.87 -34.32
C LEU A 182 -4.44 13.41 -35.04
N ILE A 183 -5.35 14.00 -34.28
CA ILE A 183 -6.52 14.72 -34.80
C ILE A 183 -6.16 16.20 -34.69
N ASP A 184 -5.85 16.78 -35.83
CA ASP A 184 -5.41 18.18 -35.94
C ASP A 184 -6.61 19.07 -36.33
N THR A 185 -7.40 19.49 -35.34
CA THR A 185 -8.45 20.46 -35.50
C THR A 185 -8.64 21.32 -34.27
N ALA A 186 -8.83 22.60 -34.44
CA ALA A 186 -9.15 23.55 -33.37
C ALA A 186 -10.62 23.50 -32.92
N ASP A 187 -11.48 22.81 -33.68
CA ASP A 187 -12.89 22.66 -33.36
C ASP A 187 -13.12 21.40 -32.50
N PRO A 188 -13.52 21.54 -31.22
CA PRO A 188 -13.74 20.41 -30.33
C PRO A 188 -14.85 19.45 -30.82
N ALA A 189 -15.89 19.94 -31.45
CA ALA A 189 -17.01 19.10 -31.94
C ALA A 189 -16.54 18.23 -33.11
N LYS A 190 -15.74 18.79 -34.02
CA LYS A 190 -15.13 18.08 -35.13
C LYS A 190 -14.10 17.07 -34.62
N ALA A 191 -13.24 17.45 -33.66
CA ALA A 191 -12.28 16.54 -33.04
C ALA A 191 -12.96 15.32 -32.40
N ALA A 192 -14.05 15.53 -31.69
CA ALA A 192 -14.83 14.45 -31.09
C ALA A 192 -15.44 13.50 -32.13
N ALA A 193 -16.01 14.06 -33.20
CA ALA A 193 -16.58 13.26 -34.30
C ALA A 193 -15.53 12.44 -35.03
N GLU A 194 -14.35 13.00 -35.31
CA GLU A 194 -13.23 12.28 -35.92
C GLU A 194 -12.68 11.19 -35.01
N LEU A 195 -12.58 11.44 -33.70
CA LEU A 195 -12.17 10.44 -32.71
C LEU A 195 -13.14 9.24 -32.68
N VAL A 196 -14.45 9.52 -32.59
CA VAL A 196 -15.47 8.44 -32.60
C VAL A 196 -15.42 7.65 -33.89
N SER A 197 -15.27 8.33 -35.06
CA SER A 197 -15.08 7.62 -36.33
C SER A 197 -13.88 6.74 -36.38
N ALA A 198 -12.72 7.24 -35.92
CA ALA A 198 -11.48 6.47 -35.87
C ALA A 198 -11.57 5.25 -34.92
N LEU A 199 -12.22 5.39 -33.77
CA LEU A 199 -12.43 4.29 -32.81
C LEU A 199 -13.35 3.21 -33.39
N ARG A 200 -14.45 3.60 -34.07
CA ARG A 200 -15.33 2.64 -34.77
C ARG A 200 -14.60 1.88 -35.89
N GLN A 201 -13.80 2.59 -36.70
CA GLN A 201 -13.00 1.95 -37.74
C GLN A 201 -11.94 1.01 -37.18
N ALA A 202 -11.45 1.29 -35.96
CA ALA A 202 -10.50 0.42 -35.27
C ALA A 202 -11.16 -0.76 -34.53
N GLY A 203 -12.49 -0.85 -34.52
CA GLY A 203 -13.25 -1.86 -33.77
C GLY A 203 -13.14 -1.74 -32.26
N ALA A 204 -12.93 -0.50 -31.76
CA ALA A 204 -12.80 -0.20 -30.34
C ALA A 204 -14.12 0.34 -29.73
N LEU A 205 -15.11 0.67 -30.57
CA LEU A 205 -16.47 1.07 -30.23
C LEU A 205 -17.47 0.31 -31.10
#